data_d4d49ce4566f60d78009440f4410fc6c
#
_entry.id   d4d49ce4566f60d78009440f4410fc6c
#
_cell.length_a   1.000
_cell.length_b   1.000
_cell.length_c   1.000
_cell.angle_alpha   90.00
_cell.angle_beta   90.00
_cell.angle_gamma   90.00
#
_symmetry.space_group_name_H-M   'P 1'
#
loop_
_entity.id
_entity.type
_entity.pdbx_description
1 polymer ?
#
loop_
_entity_poly.entity_id
_entity_poly.type
_entity_poly.pdbx_seq_one_letter_code
_entity_poly.pdbx_strand_id
1 'polypeptide(L)'
;MDITILGSGTAVPSLDRNSSGVLIQEQNTHSLVDFGYGTLKALLHLGISYHDIDRIFFTHNHPDHMCDLVPFLFGARYHLSPRKKDLEIVAGPGFGEYFENLMSAFKNWLVPSEYQIRITEIDEGTKDFGCFSVISKKVRHIQISRGYRFENLDGKSVALSGDTDYCDGMIELGREADLMILECAMPDEEKIAGHLVPSLVGKLAKEAKCKTLCLTHFYPPCNMEIIRKTVSAIYKGDLFLAQDLMRFQL
;
A
#
# COMPACT_ATOMS: atom_id res chain seq x y z
N MET A 1 8.53 -14.28 1.74
CA MET A 1 7.60 -13.20 1.33
C MET A 1 8.34 -12.27 0.39
N ASP A 2 7.82 -12.09 -0.83
CA ASP A 2 8.40 -11.18 -1.82
C ASP A 2 7.56 -9.90 -1.89
N ILE A 3 8.23 -8.75 -1.82
CA ILE A 3 7.60 -7.43 -1.81
C ILE A 3 8.10 -6.64 -3.00
N THR A 4 7.21 -6.06 -3.80
CA THR A 4 7.58 -5.18 -4.92
C THR A 4 6.85 -3.85 -4.81
N ILE A 5 7.57 -2.75 -4.86
CA ILE A 5 7.00 -1.40 -4.96
C ILE A 5 6.50 -1.22 -6.39
N LEU A 6 5.21 -1.10 -6.61
CA LEU A 6 4.61 -0.87 -7.94
C LEU A 6 4.58 0.61 -8.31
N GLY A 7 4.45 1.45 -7.27
CA GLY A 7 4.44 2.89 -7.42
C GLY A 7 4.94 3.57 -6.14
N SER A 8 5.86 4.50 -6.32
CA SER A 8 6.56 5.22 -5.25
C SER A 8 6.26 6.72 -5.22
N GLY A 9 5.36 7.17 -6.09
CA GLY A 9 4.88 8.54 -6.21
C GLY A 9 3.53 8.76 -5.53
N THR A 10 2.87 9.84 -5.90
CA THR A 10 1.74 10.46 -5.21
C THR A 10 0.61 10.80 -6.19
N ALA A 11 -0.34 11.65 -5.76
CA ALA A 11 -1.38 12.23 -6.62
C ALA A 11 -0.82 13.12 -7.75
N VAL A 12 0.40 13.63 -7.62
CA VAL A 12 1.02 14.46 -8.67
C VAL A 12 1.62 13.56 -9.73
N PRO A 13 1.13 13.63 -10.99
CA PRO A 13 1.63 12.79 -12.07
C PRO A 13 3.13 12.97 -12.30
N SER A 14 3.85 11.86 -12.50
CA SER A 14 5.28 11.82 -12.78
C SER A 14 5.55 10.83 -13.89
N LEU A 15 6.62 11.06 -14.66
CA LEU A 15 7.11 10.07 -15.63
C LEU A 15 7.95 8.98 -14.97
N ASP A 16 8.50 9.26 -13.79
CA ASP A 16 9.47 8.40 -13.11
C ASP A 16 8.83 7.56 -11.98
N ARG A 17 7.61 7.91 -11.54
CA ARG A 17 6.94 7.28 -10.39
C ARG A 17 5.45 7.13 -10.64
N ASN A 18 4.97 5.91 -10.57
CA ASN A 18 3.52 5.63 -10.47
C ASN A 18 3.00 6.08 -9.09
N SER A 19 1.70 6.30 -8.97
CA SER A 19 1.04 6.50 -7.68
C SER A 19 1.15 5.25 -6.79
N SER A 20 0.78 5.39 -5.52
CA SER A 20 1.02 4.38 -4.47
C SER A 20 0.50 2.98 -4.82
N GLY A 21 1.35 1.99 -4.61
CA GLY A 21 0.97 0.58 -4.71
C GLY A 21 2.14 -0.35 -4.40
N VAL A 22 1.85 -1.42 -3.67
CA VAL A 22 2.82 -2.45 -3.29
C VAL A 22 2.22 -3.83 -3.57
N LEU A 23 2.99 -4.70 -4.21
CA LEU A 23 2.66 -6.11 -4.39
C LEU A 23 3.33 -6.92 -3.29
N ILE A 24 2.56 -7.76 -2.63
CA ILE A 24 3.01 -8.78 -1.68
C ILE A 24 2.70 -10.16 -2.26
N GLN A 25 3.74 -10.95 -2.46
CA GLN A 25 3.63 -12.33 -2.94
C GLN A 25 4.06 -13.27 -1.81
N GLU A 26 3.16 -14.15 -1.43
CA GLU A 26 3.44 -15.19 -0.43
C GLU A 26 2.83 -16.51 -0.90
N GLN A 27 3.66 -17.56 -0.97
CA GLN A 27 3.27 -18.82 -1.59
C GLN A 27 2.73 -18.60 -3.02
N ASN A 28 1.48 -18.98 -3.28
CA ASN A 28 0.81 -18.82 -4.58
C ASN A 28 -0.21 -17.66 -4.58
N THR A 29 -0.11 -16.72 -3.63
CA THR A 29 -1.04 -15.59 -3.52
C THR A 29 -0.40 -14.26 -3.92
N HIS A 30 -1.17 -13.43 -4.60
CA HIS A 30 -0.81 -12.07 -5.00
C HIS A 30 -1.75 -11.09 -4.32
N SER A 31 -1.22 -10.33 -3.38
CA SER A 31 -1.96 -9.30 -2.66
C SER A 31 -1.40 -7.92 -2.98
N LEU A 32 -2.27 -6.95 -3.24
CA LEU A 32 -1.89 -5.56 -3.42
C LEU A 32 -2.16 -4.80 -2.13
N VAL A 33 -1.31 -3.84 -1.81
CA VAL A 33 -1.60 -2.79 -0.84
C VAL A 33 -1.58 -1.48 -1.60
N ASP A 34 -2.75 -0.87 -1.70
CA ASP A 34 -3.11 0.24 -2.58
C ASP A 34 -2.97 -0.11 -4.08
N PHE A 35 -3.70 0.64 -4.89
CA PHE A 35 -3.81 0.40 -6.32
C PHE A 35 -3.97 1.73 -7.07
N GLY A 36 -2.97 2.60 -6.88
CA GLY A 36 -2.90 3.92 -7.48
C GLY A 36 -2.59 3.88 -8.97
N TYR A 37 -2.66 5.03 -9.61
CA TYR A 37 -2.47 5.18 -11.05
C TYR A 37 -1.10 4.65 -11.52
N GLY A 38 -1.13 3.77 -12.53
CA GLY A 38 0.06 3.15 -13.13
C GLY A 38 0.46 1.81 -12.53
N THR A 39 -0.09 1.43 -11.36
CA THR A 39 0.26 0.16 -10.69
C THR A 39 -0.26 -1.05 -11.46
N LEU A 40 -1.44 -0.96 -12.10
CA LEU A 40 -1.95 -2.00 -13.00
C LEU A 40 -0.98 -2.27 -14.16
N LYS A 41 -0.39 -1.23 -14.72
CA LYS A 41 0.62 -1.36 -15.77
C LYS A 41 1.94 -1.93 -15.22
N ALA A 42 2.34 -1.53 -14.02
CA ALA A 42 3.53 -2.04 -13.35
C ALA A 42 3.44 -3.56 -13.11
N LEU A 43 2.27 -4.08 -12.75
CA LEU A 43 2.03 -5.53 -12.63
C LEU A 43 2.33 -6.29 -13.95
N LEU A 44 1.95 -5.72 -15.09
CA LEU A 44 2.21 -6.35 -16.40
C LEU A 44 3.71 -6.48 -16.71
N HIS A 45 4.55 -5.55 -16.25
CA HIS A 45 6.02 -5.68 -16.35
C HIS A 45 6.58 -6.84 -15.51
N LEU A 46 5.82 -7.30 -14.51
CA LEU A 46 6.15 -8.47 -13.69
C LEU A 46 5.53 -9.78 -14.24
N GLY A 47 4.80 -9.71 -15.36
CA GLY A 47 4.05 -10.84 -15.92
C GLY A 47 2.76 -11.17 -15.16
N ILE A 48 2.30 -10.26 -14.29
CA ILE A 48 1.09 -10.43 -13.47
C ILE A 48 -0.06 -9.65 -14.10
N SER A 49 -1.19 -10.29 -14.27
CA SER A 49 -2.39 -9.72 -14.88
C SER A 49 -3.54 -9.60 -13.88
N TYR A 50 -4.67 -9.04 -14.32
CA TYR A 50 -5.89 -9.01 -13.52
C TYR A 50 -6.45 -10.40 -13.18
N HIS A 51 -5.98 -11.48 -13.83
CA HIS A 51 -6.36 -12.85 -13.49
C HIS A 51 -5.70 -13.35 -12.20
N ASP A 52 -4.53 -12.81 -11.86
CA ASP A 52 -3.64 -13.39 -10.87
C ASP A 52 -3.88 -12.84 -9.45
N ILE A 53 -4.43 -11.64 -9.32
CA ILE A 53 -4.60 -10.95 -8.04
C ILE A 53 -5.66 -11.65 -7.17
N ASP A 54 -5.31 -11.99 -5.94
CA ASP A 54 -6.22 -12.58 -4.94
C ASP A 54 -6.91 -11.53 -4.10
N ARG A 55 -6.14 -10.52 -3.65
CA ARG A 55 -6.60 -9.52 -2.69
C ARG A 55 -6.07 -8.15 -3.02
N ILE A 56 -6.87 -7.14 -2.65
CA ILE A 56 -6.43 -5.74 -2.64
C ILE A 56 -6.74 -5.17 -1.26
N PHE A 57 -5.71 -4.71 -0.56
CA PHE A 57 -5.82 -3.99 0.69
C PHE A 57 -5.76 -2.50 0.38
N PHE A 58 -6.78 -1.74 0.73
CA PHE A 58 -6.75 -0.29 0.64
C PHE A 58 -6.44 0.31 2.00
N THR A 59 -5.39 1.14 2.05
CA THR A 59 -5.05 1.89 3.26
C THR A 59 -6.10 2.98 3.49
N HIS A 60 -6.55 3.63 2.43
CA HIS A 60 -7.62 4.62 2.41
C HIS A 60 -8.15 4.83 0.98
N ASN A 61 -9.09 5.77 0.80
CA ASN A 61 -9.81 5.94 -0.45
C ASN A 61 -9.45 7.20 -1.25
N HIS A 62 -8.25 7.77 -1.05
CA HIS A 62 -7.78 8.83 -1.95
C HIS A 62 -7.50 8.27 -3.35
N PRO A 63 -7.71 9.07 -4.41
CA PRO A 63 -7.58 8.60 -5.80
C PRO A 63 -6.22 7.99 -6.13
N ASP A 64 -5.13 8.55 -5.64
CA ASP A 64 -3.78 8.06 -5.89
C ASP A 64 -3.42 6.74 -5.18
N HIS A 65 -4.35 6.22 -4.37
CA HIS A 65 -4.26 4.89 -3.75
C HIS A 65 -5.21 3.88 -4.38
N MET A 66 -6.14 4.29 -5.29
CA MET A 66 -7.14 3.35 -5.79
C MET A 66 -7.60 3.55 -7.24
N CYS A 67 -7.08 4.53 -7.96
CA CYS A 67 -7.54 4.86 -9.32
C CYS A 67 -7.51 3.68 -10.30
N ASP A 68 -6.53 2.77 -10.19
CA ASP A 68 -6.42 1.61 -11.08
C ASP A 68 -7.45 0.51 -10.79
N LEU A 69 -8.23 0.60 -9.70
CA LEU A 69 -9.33 -0.33 -9.44
C LEU A 69 -10.38 -0.30 -10.56
N VAL A 70 -10.74 0.88 -11.06
CA VAL A 70 -11.76 1.03 -12.12
C VAL A 70 -11.34 0.34 -13.42
N PRO A 71 -10.18 0.64 -14.03
CA PRO A 71 -9.72 -0.06 -15.22
C PRO A 71 -9.46 -1.55 -14.98
N PHE A 72 -9.03 -1.95 -13.78
CA PHE A 72 -8.90 -3.36 -13.41
C PHE A 72 -10.25 -4.09 -13.47
N LEU A 73 -11.28 -3.58 -12.79
CA LEU A 73 -12.61 -4.20 -12.77
C LEU A 73 -13.24 -4.21 -14.17
N PHE A 74 -13.05 -3.15 -14.94
CA PHE A 74 -13.55 -3.09 -16.32
C PHE A 74 -12.82 -4.07 -17.24
N GLY A 75 -11.49 -4.14 -17.16
CA GLY A 75 -10.67 -5.09 -17.91
C GLY A 75 -10.95 -6.55 -17.55
N ALA A 76 -11.26 -6.83 -16.28
CA ALA A 76 -11.62 -8.17 -15.79
C ALA A 76 -12.88 -8.77 -16.44
N ARG A 77 -13.67 -7.94 -17.14
CA ARG A 77 -14.87 -8.36 -17.89
C ARG A 77 -14.61 -8.63 -19.38
N TYR A 78 -13.37 -8.54 -19.83
CA TYR A 78 -13.05 -8.73 -21.25
C TYR A 78 -13.58 -10.07 -21.76
N HIS A 79 -14.54 -10.04 -22.68
CA HIS A 79 -15.37 -11.19 -23.06
C HIS A 79 -14.60 -12.39 -23.65
N LEU A 80 -13.43 -12.16 -24.25
CA LEU A 80 -12.58 -13.26 -24.76
C LEU A 80 -11.70 -13.89 -23.68
N SER A 81 -11.51 -13.21 -22.55
CA SER A 81 -10.71 -13.69 -21.43
C SER A 81 -11.19 -13.09 -20.11
N PRO A 82 -12.43 -13.41 -19.66
CA PRO A 82 -12.96 -12.86 -18.41
C PRO A 82 -12.21 -13.42 -17.22
N ARG A 83 -12.05 -12.60 -16.18
CA ARG A 83 -11.55 -13.07 -14.91
C ARG A 83 -12.55 -14.06 -14.28
N LYS A 84 -12.04 -15.16 -13.70
CA LYS A 84 -12.84 -16.20 -13.02
C LYS A 84 -12.49 -16.35 -11.54
N LYS A 85 -11.31 -15.86 -11.15
CA LYS A 85 -10.81 -15.92 -9.78
C LYS A 85 -11.52 -14.86 -8.95
N ASP A 86 -12.12 -15.24 -7.82
CA ASP A 86 -12.73 -14.30 -6.87
C ASP A 86 -11.73 -13.25 -6.40
N LEU A 87 -12.22 -12.08 -6.05
CA LEU A 87 -11.44 -10.96 -5.53
C LEU A 87 -11.89 -10.62 -4.12
N GLU A 88 -10.96 -10.57 -3.17
CA GLU A 88 -11.22 -10.00 -1.86
C GLU A 88 -10.63 -8.59 -1.78
N ILE A 89 -11.46 -7.61 -1.44
CA ILE A 89 -11.02 -6.24 -1.15
C ILE A 89 -11.10 -6.04 0.37
N VAL A 90 -9.99 -5.62 0.95
CA VAL A 90 -9.85 -5.40 2.39
C VAL A 90 -9.57 -3.93 2.62
N ALA A 91 -10.30 -3.29 3.54
CA ALA A 91 -10.13 -1.87 3.84
C ALA A 91 -10.62 -1.52 5.25
N GLY A 92 -10.45 -0.27 5.65
CA GLY A 92 -11.01 0.27 6.89
C GLY A 92 -12.55 0.41 6.84
N PRO A 93 -13.21 0.62 7.99
CA PRO A 93 -14.66 0.78 8.08
C PRO A 93 -15.20 1.92 7.21
N GLY A 94 -16.33 1.67 6.53
CA GLY A 94 -17.00 2.61 5.63
C GLY A 94 -16.58 2.45 4.16
N PHE A 95 -15.64 1.55 3.86
CA PHE A 95 -15.23 1.30 2.48
C PHE A 95 -16.33 0.63 1.65
N GLY A 96 -17.17 -0.21 2.26
CA GLY A 96 -18.28 -0.87 1.56
C GLY A 96 -19.25 0.14 0.95
N GLU A 97 -19.66 1.15 1.70
CA GLU A 97 -20.51 2.23 1.19
C GLU A 97 -19.82 3.02 0.07
N TYR A 98 -18.54 3.34 0.24
CA TYR A 98 -17.75 4.00 -0.81
C TYR A 98 -17.70 3.15 -2.08
N PHE A 99 -17.48 1.84 -1.97
CA PHE A 99 -17.43 0.91 -3.09
C PHE A 99 -18.78 0.80 -3.81
N GLU A 100 -19.89 0.74 -3.07
CA GLU A 100 -21.24 0.76 -3.65
C GLU A 100 -21.51 2.04 -4.45
N ASN A 101 -21.08 3.20 -3.94
CA ASN A 101 -21.19 4.47 -4.64
C ASN A 101 -20.33 4.49 -5.91
N LEU A 102 -19.10 3.96 -5.87
CA LEU A 102 -18.24 3.80 -7.04
C LEU A 102 -18.91 2.89 -8.10
N MET A 103 -19.41 1.74 -7.70
CA MET A 103 -20.13 0.82 -8.59
C MET A 103 -21.36 1.46 -9.22
N SER A 104 -22.11 2.25 -8.45
CA SER A 104 -23.28 2.98 -8.92
C SER A 104 -22.93 4.03 -9.97
N ALA A 105 -21.80 4.73 -9.83
CA ALA A 105 -21.34 5.73 -10.80
C ALA A 105 -21.04 5.11 -12.17
N PHE A 106 -20.52 3.89 -12.20
CA PHE A 106 -20.22 3.15 -13.44
C PHE A 106 -21.30 2.16 -13.86
N LYS A 107 -22.40 2.06 -13.08
CA LYS A 107 -23.53 1.15 -13.34
C LYS A 107 -23.03 -0.29 -13.57
N ASN A 108 -23.53 -0.93 -14.66
CA ASN A 108 -23.21 -2.31 -14.98
C ASN A 108 -21.79 -2.52 -15.54
N TRP A 109 -21.02 -1.46 -15.80
CA TRP A 109 -19.72 -1.60 -16.45
C TRP A 109 -18.63 -2.21 -15.57
N LEU A 110 -18.77 -2.14 -14.25
CA LEU A 110 -17.80 -2.72 -13.30
C LEU A 110 -18.30 -4.00 -12.62
N VAL A 111 -19.55 -4.39 -12.82
CA VAL A 111 -20.11 -5.60 -12.19
C VAL A 111 -19.42 -6.84 -12.75
N PRO A 112 -18.86 -7.73 -11.88
CA PRO A 112 -18.22 -8.96 -12.30
C PRO A 112 -19.13 -9.84 -13.16
N SER A 113 -18.58 -10.50 -14.18
CA SER A 113 -19.34 -11.41 -15.07
C SER A 113 -19.24 -12.88 -14.63
N GLU A 114 -18.04 -13.32 -14.19
CA GLU A 114 -17.76 -14.73 -13.91
C GLU A 114 -17.01 -14.96 -12.57
N TYR A 115 -16.93 -13.95 -11.71
CA TYR A 115 -16.29 -14.03 -10.38
C TYR A 115 -17.06 -13.20 -9.37
N GLN A 116 -16.71 -13.33 -8.10
CA GLN A 116 -17.30 -12.56 -7.02
C GLN A 116 -16.30 -11.58 -6.42
N ILE A 117 -16.80 -10.42 -5.97
CA ILE A 117 -16.04 -9.48 -5.15
C ILE A 117 -16.57 -9.58 -3.73
N ARG A 118 -15.67 -9.80 -2.77
CA ARG A 118 -15.96 -9.75 -1.34
C ARG A 118 -15.31 -8.54 -0.74
N ILE A 119 -16.08 -7.71 -0.05
CA ILE A 119 -15.55 -6.60 0.74
C ILE A 119 -15.38 -7.09 2.19
N THR A 120 -14.20 -6.91 2.74
CA THR A 120 -13.86 -7.19 4.14
C THR A 120 -13.40 -5.90 4.80
N GLU A 121 -14.17 -5.40 5.74
CA GLU A 121 -13.75 -4.24 6.53
C GLU A 121 -13.06 -4.70 7.81
N ILE A 122 -11.87 -4.12 8.09
CA ILE A 122 -11.11 -4.35 9.30
C ILE A 122 -10.85 -3.00 9.97
N ASP A 123 -11.37 -2.81 11.19
CA ASP A 123 -11.05 -1.61 11.97
C ASP A 123 -9.65 -1.73 12.57
N GLU A 124 -9.53 -2.28 13.76
CA GLU A 124 -8.27 -2.63 14.40
C GLU A 124 -8.29 -4.10 14.81
N GLY A 125 -7.15 -4.74 14.77
CA GLY A 125 -7.02 -6.14 15.15
C GLY A 125 -6.27 -6.98 14.13
N THR A 126 -6.34 -8.30 14.30
CA THR A 126 -5.63 -9.27 13.47
C THR A 126 -6.63 -10.14 12.71
N LYS A 127 -6.37 -10.36 11.43
CA LYS A 127 -7.11 -11.29 10.59
C LYS A 127 -6.15 -12.26 9.90
N ASP A 128 -6.50 -13.54 9.95
CA ASP A 128 -5.80 -14.61 9.26
C ASP A 128 -6.30 -14.74 7.81
N PHE A 129 -5.37 -14.83 6.86
CA PHE A 129 -5.59 -15.04 5.43
C PHE A 129 -4.97 -16.34 4.93
N GLY A 130 -4.57 -17.24 5.82
CA GLY A 130 -4.00 -18.55 5.53
C GLY A 130 -2.47 -18.52 5.37
N CYS A 131 -1.94 -17.95 4.31
CA CYS A 131 -0.49 -17.87 4.09
C CYS A 131 0.20 -16.76 4.91
N PHE A 132 -0.56 -15.78 5.39
CA PHE A 132 -0.12 -14.72 6.30
C PHE A 132 -1.27 -14.22 7.15
N SER A 133 -0.94 -13.63 8.28
CA SER A 133 -1.87 -12.81 9.07
C SER A 133 -1.65 -11.33 8.78
N VAL A 134 -2.70 -10.52 8.95
CA VAL A 134 -2.64 -9.06 8.82
C VAL A 134 -3.12 -8.41 10.10
N ILE A 135 -2.29 -7.54 10.65
CA ILE A 135 -2.65 -6.64 11.73
C ILE A 135 -3.00 -5.30 11.13
N SER A 136 -4.19 -4.79 11.43
CA SER A 136 -4.68 -3.47 11.04
C SER A 136 -4.67 -2.53 12.24
N LYS A 137 -4.19 -1.31 12.05
CA LYS A 137 -4.23 -0.22 13.03
C LYS A 137 -4.65 1.08 12.38
N LYS A 138 -5.37 1.88 13.15
CA LYS A 138 -5.69 3.25 12.74
C LYS A 138 -4.41 4.08 12.64
N VAL A 139 -4.28 4.81 11.55
CA VAL A 139 -3.19 5.79 11.32
C VAL A 139 -3.76 7.19 11.21
N ARG A 140 -2.88 8.20 11.24
CA ARG A 140 -3.30 9.59 11.38
C ARG A 140 -3.33 10.31 10.02
N HIS A 141 -4.44 10.12 9.27
CA HIS A 141 -4.66 10.81 8.00
C HIS A 141 -6.15 11.16 7.86
N ILE A 142 -6.98 10.28 7.29
CA ILE A 142 -8.44 10.43 7.27
C ILE A 142 -9.10 9.32 8.10
N GLN A 143 -10.41 9.43 8.34
CA GLN A 143 -11.13 8.53 9.26
C GLN A 143 -11.00 7.05 8.91
N ILE A 144 -11.03 6.71 7.63
CA ILE A 144 -10.93 5.34 7.12
C ILE A 144 -9.48 4.81 7.11
N SER A 145 -8.46 5.68 7.24
CA SER A 145 -7.05 5.30 7.04
C SER A 145 -6.58 4.23 8.01
N ARG A 146 -5.96 3.18 7.44
CA ARG A 146 -5.36 2.06 8.16
C ARG A 146 -3.94 1.81 7.64
N GLY A 147 -3.04 1.56 8.58
CA GLY A 147 -1.78 0.89 8.29
C GLY A 147 -1.96 -0.61 8.46
N TYR A 148 -1.11 -1.38 7.79
CA TYR A 148 -1.14 -2.83 7.83
C TYR A 148 0.22 -3.41 8.15
N ARG A 149 0.24 -4.49 8.95
CA ARG A 149 1.39 -5.37 9.11
C ARG A 149 1.02 -6.76 8.63
N PHE A 150 1.73 -7.27 7.65
CA PHE A 150 1.65 -8.64 7.16
C PHE A 150 2.73 -9.46 7.86
N GLU A 151 2.36 -10.64 8.34
CA GLU A 151 3.29 -11.58 8.96
C GLU A 151 3.03 -12.98 8.42
N ASN A 152 4.03 -13.59 7.76
CA ASN A 152 3.90 -14.93 7.21
C ASN A 152 4.13 -16.01 8.29
N LEU A 153 3.94 -17.27 7.90
CA LEU A 153 4.06 -18.42 8.80
C LEU A 153 5.48 -18.62 9.37
N ASP A 154 6.49 -18.06 8.70
CA ASP A 154 7.90 -18.10 9.15
C ASP A 154 8.24 -16.93 10.09
N GLY A 155 7.26 -16.09 10.46
CA GLY A 155 7.42 -14.92 11.31
C GLY A 155 8.10 -13.72 10.62
N LYS A 156 8.22 -13.75 9.28
CA LYS A 156 8.71 -12.61 8.50
C LYS A 156 7.62 -11.58 8.34
N SER A 157 7.97 -10.31 8.50
CA SER A 157 6.96 -9.26 8.54
C SER A 157 7.30 -8.00 7.75
N VAL A 158 6.26 -7.43 7.10
CA VAL A 158 6.30 -6.11 6.48
C VAL A 158 5.18 -5.24 7.03
N ALA A 159 5.52 -4.02 7.45
CA ALA A 159 4.55 -3.00 7.87
C ALA A 159 4.48 -1.88 6.84
N LEU A 160 3.26 -1.46 6.48
CA LEU A 160 3.00 -0.40 5.49
C LEU A 160 2.11 0.67 6.12
N SER A 161 2.47 1.94 5.90
CA SER A 161 1.73 3.04 6.50
C SER A 161 0.49 3.45 5.70
N GLY A 162 0.53 3.37 4.36
CA GLY A 162 -0.29 4.27 3.55
C GLY A 162 0.07 5.72 3.88
N ASP A 163 -0.88 6.63 3.74
CA ASP A 163 -0.68 8.02 4.17
C ASP A 163 -0.94 8.17 5.66
N THR A 164 -0.03 8.84 6.36
CA THR A 164 -0.13 9.04 7.79
C THR A 164 0.74 10.18 8.29
N ASP A 165 0.30 10.83 9.36
CA ASP A 165 1.19 11.58 10.24
C ASP A 165 1.83 10.66 11.28
N TYR A 166 2.75 11.20 12.08
CA TYR A 166 3.34 10.48 13.20
C TYR A 166 2.25 10.03 14.18
N CYS A 167 2.20 8.72 14.46
CA CYS A 167 1.20 8.12 15.34
C CYS A 167 1.68 6.81 15.97
N ASP A 168 1.11 6.48 17.13
CA ASP A 168 1.45 5.26 17.87
C ASP A 168 1.06 3.98 17.13
N GLY A 169 -0.07 4.01 16.38
CA GLY A 169 -0.52 2.88 15.58
C GLY A 169 0.53 2.41 14.58
N MET A 170 1.26 3.35 13.97
CA MET A 170 2.33 2.99 13.02
C MET A 170 3.60 2.51 13.74
N ILE A 171 3.90 3.02 14.94
CA ILE A 171 4.99 2.50 15.77
C ILE A 171 4.71 1.05 16.19
N GLU A 172 3.46 0.75 16.58
CA GLU A 172 3.04 -0.61 16.95
C GLU A 172 3.14 -1.58 15.77
N LEU A 173 2.66 -1.20 14.58
CA LEU A 173 2.75 -2.01 13.37
C LEU A 173 4.20 -2.29 12.96
N GLY A 174 5.04 -1.26 13.04
CA GLY A 174 6.45 -1.34 12.67
C GLY A 174 7.36 -2.00 13.68
N ARG A 175 6.85 -2.34 14.89
CA ARG A 175 7.67 -2.88 15.98
C ARG A 175 8.45 -4.12 15.54
N GLU A 176 9.79 -3.99 15.50
CA GLU A 176 10.73 -5.05 15.09
C GLU A 176 10.41 -5.70 13.74
N ALA A 177 9.68 -4.99 12.85
CA ALA A 177 9.36 -5.50 11.51
C ALA A 177 10.64 -5.73 10.70
N ASP A 178 10.66 -6.79 9.87
CA ASP A 178 11.78 -7.05 8.96
C ASP A 178 11.89 -5.93 7.92
N LEU A 179 10.75 -5.46 7.40
CA LEU A 179 10.65 -4.31 6.50
C LEU A 179 9.53 -3.37 6.97
N MET A 180 9.82 -2.08 6.99
CA MET A 180 8.83 -1.03 7.22
C MET A 180 8.80 -0.10 6.01
N ILE A 181 7.65 0.00 5.36
CA ILE A 181 7.42 0.89 4.20
C ILE A 181 6.62 2.08 4.70
N LEU A 182 7.25 3.25 4.73
CA LEU A 182 6.64 4.49 5.20
C LEU A 182 6.53 5.52 4.09
N GLU A 183 5.43 6.26 4.08
CA GLU A 183 5.38 7.50 3.33
C GLU A 183 6.42 8.50 3.84
N CYS A 184 6.90 9.36 2.97
CA CYS A 184 7.75 10.52 3.26
C CYS A 184 7.39 11.63 2.28
N ALA A 185 6.19 12.18 2.45
CA ALA A 185 5.54 12.95 1.40
C ALA A 185 6.20 14.29 1.13
N MET A 186 6.68 14.98 2.17
CA MET A 186 7.12 16.37 2.07
C MET A 186 8.48 16.58 2.76
N PRO A 187 9.25 17.62 2.38
CA PRO A 187 10.39 18.09 3.18
C PRO A 187 9.96 18.56 4.58
N ASP A 188 10.89 18.58 5.55
CA ASP A 188 10.59 18.99 6.93
C ASP A 188 10.01 20.42 7.00
N GLU A 189 10.50 21.33 6.15
CA GLU A 189 10.09 22.73 6.09
C GLU A 189 8.68 22.93 5.51
N GLU A 190 8.19 21.95 4.76
CA GLU A 190 6.88 21.97 4.09
C GLU A 190 5.90 20.96 4.69
N LYS A 191 6.04 20.61 5.97
CA LYS A 191 5.18 19.67 6.68
C LYS A 191 3.70 19.98 6.52
N ILE A 192 2.94 19.00 6.03
CA ILE A 192 1.48 19.05 5.92
C ILE A 192 0.88 18.08 6.94
N ALA A 193 -0.20 18.49 7.61
CA ALA A 193 -0.92 17.62 8.54
C ALA A 193 -1.46 16.37 7.82
N GLY A 194 -1.33 15.23 8.45
CA GLY A 194 -1.73 13.93 7.87
C GLY A 194 -0.65 13.23 7.05
N HIS A 195 0.54 13.83 6.92
CA HIS A 195 1.68 13.23 6.20
C HIS A 195 2.97 13.28 7.01
N LEU A 196 3.89 12.38 6.71
CA LEU A 196 5.22 12.32 7.32
C LEU A 196 6.23 13.18 6.56
N VAL A 197 7.27 13.56 7.29
CA VAL A 197 8.47 14.25 6.80
C VAL A 197 9.72 13.51 7.28
N PRO A 198 10.90 13.74 6.70
CA PRO A 198 12.11 12.96 6.98
C PRO A 198 12.46 12.82 8.46
N SER A 199 12.38 13.91 9.24
CA SER A 199 12.70 13.87 10.67
C SER A 199 11.73 12.98 11.47
N LEU A 200 10.43 13.02 11.16
CA LEU A 200 9.40 12.22 11.80
C LEU A 200 9.48 10.75 11.39
N VAL A 201 9.76 10.48 10.12
CA VAL A 201 10.02 9.12 9.62
C VAL A 201 11.19 8.48 10.37
N GLY A 202 12.32 9.19 10.47
CA GLY A 202 13.48 8.69 11.21
C GLY A 202 13.19 8.39 12.67
N LYS A 203 12.41 9.28 13.32
CA LYS A 203 11.96 9.10 14.71
C LYS A 203 11.06 7.86 14.84
N LEU A 204 10.06 7.72 13.98
CA LEU A 204 9.11 6.63 13.99
C LEU A 204 9.83 5.27 13.79
N ALA A 205 10.68 5.16 12.77
CA ALA A 205 11.45 3.95 12.50
C ALA A 205 12.38 3.56 13.64
N LYS A 206 13.03 4.55 14.29
CA LYS A 206 13.87 4.33 15.47
C LYS A 206 13.06 3.80 16.66
N GLU A 207 11.89 4.35 16.93
CA GLU A 207 11.01 3.92 18.02
C GLU A 207 10.41 2.54 17.76
N ALA A 208 10.01 2.27 16.51
CA ALA A 208 9.55 0.96 16.09
C ALA A 208 10.65 -0.11 16.10
N LYS A 209 11.93 0.28 16.06
CA LYS A 209 13.09 -0.63 15.94
C LYS A 209 12.98 -1.57 14.74
N CYS A 210 12.39 -1.12 13.62
CA CYS A 210 12.35 -1.91 12.42
C CYS A 210 13.77 -2.22 11.91
N LYS A 211 13.96 -3.35 11.24
CA LYS A 211 15.29 -3.78 10.74
C LYS A 211 15.65 -3.01 9.47
N THR A 212 14.72 -2.95 8.51
CA THR A 212 14.86 -2.25 7.25
C THR A 212 13.75 -1.23 7.08
N LEU A 213 14.10 -0.04 6.63
CA LEU A 213 13.18 1.06 6.33
C LEU A 213 13.22 1.38 4.83
N CYS A 214 12.05 1.36 4.18
CA CYS A 214 11.86 1.82 2.82
C CYS A 214 10.93 3.02 2.80
N LEU A 215 11.35 4.14 2.22
CA LEU A 215 10.53 5.35 2.10
C LEU A 215 9.92 5.45 0.73
N THR A 216 8.66 5.86 0.67
CA THR A 216 7.86 5.98 -0.55
C THR A 216 7.00 7.24 -0.52
N HIS A 217 6.13 7.42 -1.51
CA HIS A 217 5.14 8.50 -1.57
C HIS A 217 5.77 9.89 -1.57
N PHE A 218 6.75 10.11 -2.49
CA PHE A 218 7.47 11.37 -2.57
C PHE A 218 6.78 12.38 -3.48
N TYR A 219 6.39 13.53 -2.94
CA TYR A 219 5.94 14.67 -3.74
C TYR A 219 7.12 15.39 -4.44
N PRO A 220 6.88 16.17 -5.50
CA PRO A 220 7.93 16.82 -6.29
C PRO A 220 8.96 17.66 -5.50
N PRO A 221 8.61 18.35 -4.39
CA PRO A 221 9.61 19.09 -3.61
C PRO A 221 10.64 18.23 -2.88
N CYS A 222 10.43 16.92 -2.80
CA CYS A 222 11.30 16.00 -2.08
C CYS A 222 12.68 15.88 -2.73
N ASN A 223 13.73 16.18 -1.96
CA ASN A 223 15.12 15.95 -2.34
C ASN A 223 15.65 14.66 -1.69
N MET A 224 15.96 13.67 -2.52
CA MET A 224 16.37 12.33 -2.06
C MET A 224 17.65 12.33 -1.22
N GLU A 225 18.60 13.23 -1.49
CA GLU A 225 19.85 13.34 -0.72
C GLU A 225 19.59 13.93 0.65
N ILE A 226 18.75 14.96 0.73
CA ILE A 226 18.35 15.58 2.02
C ILE A 226 17.57 14.57 2.86
N ILE A 227 16.59 13.87 2.27
CA ILE A 227 15.82 12.83 2.95
C ILE A 227 16.77 11.78 3.53
N ARG A 228 17.65 11.21 2.72
CA ARG A 228 18.61 10.20 3.16
C ARG A 228 19.47 10.69 4.31
N LYS A 229 20.03 11.90 4.20
CA LYS A 229 20.88 12.52 5.24
C LYS A 229 20.12 12.69 6.55
N THR A 230 18.91 13.27 6.50
CA THR A 230 18.08 13.54 7.68
C THR A 230 17.67 12.26 8.38
N VAL A 231 17.13 11.29 7.63
CA VAL A 231 16.68 10.02 8.21
C VAL A 231 17.85 9.22 8.79
N SER A 232 18.99 9.10 8.08
CA SER A 232 20.17 8.36 8.58
C SER A 232 20.84 9.02 9.78
N ALA A 233 20.60 10.30 10.03
CA ALA A 233 21.07 10.95 11.27
C ALA A 233 20.34 10.38 12.50
N ILE A 234 19.08 9.93 12.36
CA ILE A 234 18.19 9.51 13.45
C ILE A 234 18.06 7.99 13.51
N TYR A 235 17.75 7.34 12.38
CA TYR A 235 17.61 5.89 12.25
C TYR A 235 18.91 5.27 11.74
N LYS A 236 19.34 4.14 12.35
CA LYS A 236 20.65 3.52 12.10
C LYS A 236 20.58 2.14 11.43
N GLY A 237 19.38 1.69 11.07
CA GLY A 237 19.18 0.47 10.28
C GLY A 237 19.33 0.72 8.78
N ASP A 238 19.02 -0.29 7.99
CA ASP A 238 19.09 -0.21 6.53
C ASP A 238 17.99 0.72 5.96
N LEU A 239 18.40 1.71 5.17
CA LEU A 239 17.51 2.73 4.59
C LEU A 239 17.50 2.66 3.06
N PHE A 240 16.31 2.47 2.51
CA PHE A 240 16.03 2.52 1.08
C PHE A 240 15.07 3.67 0.76
N LEU A 241 15.28 4.34 -0.37
CA LEU A 241 14.35 5.28 -0.97
C LEU A 241 13.72 4.56 -2.16
N ALA A 242 12.43 4.33 -2.11
CA ALA A 242 11.72 3.53 -3.08
C ALA A 242 11.86 4.08 -4.51
N GLN A 243 11.93 3.17 -5.44
CA GLN A 243 11.75 3.36 -6.87
C GLN A 243 10.73 2.33 -7.34
N ASP A 244 10.02 2.64 -8.41
CA ASP A 244 9.09 1.70 -9.00
C ASP A 244 9.82 0.40 -9.40
N LEU A 245 9.18 -0.72 -9.18
CA LEU A 245 9.68 -2.08 -9.36
C LEU A 245 10.85 -2.49 -8.44
N MET A 246 11.18 -1.70 -7.41
CA MET A 246 12.12 -2.12 -6.36
C MET A 246 11.57 -3.33 -5.61
N ARG A 247 12.44 -4.31 -5.31
CA ARG A 247 12.06 -5.59 -4.70
C ARG A 247 12.79 -5.85 -3.38
N PHE A 248 12.07 -6.49 -2.46
CA PHE A 248 12.61 -7.01 -1.21
C PHE A 248 12.18 -8.47 -1.06
N GLN A 249 13.07 -9.29 -0.52
CA GLN A 249 12.79 -10.68 -0.15
C GLN A 249 13.03 -10.84 1.36
N LEU A 250 12.00 -11.32 2.07
CA LEU A 250 12.02 -11.50 3.53
C LEU A 250 12.11 -12.97 3.93
#